data_0490cdfa3cdceefa4524b2d5cc000682
#
_entry.id   0490cdfa3cdceefa4524b2d5cc000682
#
_cell.length_a   1.000
_cell.length_b   1.000
_cell.length_c   1.000
_cell.angle_alpha   90.00
_cell.angle_beta   90.00
_cell.angle_gamma   90.00
#
_symmetry.space_group_name_H-M   'P 1'
#
loop_
_entity.id
_entity.type
_entity.pdbx_description
1 polymer ?
#
loop_
_entity_poly.entity_id
_entity_poly.type
_entity_poly.pdbx_seq_one_letter_code
_entity_poly.pdbx_strand_id
1 'polypeptide(L)'
;MIGPLALASIGALRFDTAVLTCCGLADGRVTTHNLGDAEVKQAMLRSAARVIVAADSSKFRQTALAVVCASADVDVMITDTDAPPDVVGSLRAAGLEVQCV
;
A
#
# COMPACT_ATOMS: atom_id res chain seq x y z
N MET A 1 -13.41 1.04 -12.49
CA MET A 1 -14.49 2.02 -12.23
C MET A 1 -14.43 2.49 -10.78
N ILE A 2 -14.51 3.78 -10.59
CA ILE A 2 -14.40 4.40 -9.28
C ILE A 2 -15.58 5.35 -9.09
N GLY A 3 -16.22 5.29 -7.92
CA GLY A 3 -17.31 6.18 -7.62
C GLY A 3 -18.00 5.80 -6.32
N PRO A 4 -19.00 6.59 -5.87
CA PRO A 4 -19.66 6.34 -4.59
C PRO A 4 -20.28 4.96 -4.46
N LEU A 5 -20.85 4.42 -5.55
CA LEU A 5 -21.43 3.09 -5.52
C LEU A 5 -20.37 1.99 -5.33
N ALA A 6 -19.23 2.12 -6.02
CA ALA A 6 -18.12 1.18 -5.86
C ALA A 6 -17.55 1.24 -4.43
N LEU A 7 -17.39 2.43 -3.88
CA LEU A 7 -16.91 2.61 -2.51
C LEU A 7 -17.87 2.01 -1.49
N ALA A 8 -19.18 2.22 -1.67
CA ALA A 8 -20.20 1.66 -0.79
C ALA A 8 -20.21 0.12 -0.86
N SER A 9 -20.05 -0.44 -2.05
CA SER A 9 -19.98 -1.90 -2.25
C SER A 9 -18.76 -2.50 -1.54
N ILE A 10 -17.60 -1.88 -1.66
CA ILE A 10 -16.38 -2.33 -0.98
C ILE A 10 -16.57 -2.23 0.54
N GLY A 11 -17.14 -1.13 1.02
CA GLY A 11 -17.38 -0.93 2.45
C GLY A 11 -18.34 -1.94 3.07
N ALA A 12 -19.18 -2.58 2.27
CA ALA A 12 -20.10 -3.62 2.72
C ALA A 12 -19.44 -5.00 2.80
N LEU A 13 -18.21 -5.15 2.29
CA LEU A 13 -17.49 -6.42 2.27
C LEU A 13 -16.49 -6.50 3.43
N ARG A 14 -16.13 -7.74 3.75
CA ARG A 14 -15.03 -8.05 4.68
C ARG A 14 -14.04 -8.96 3.99
N PHE A 15 -12.76 -8.60 4.07
CA PHE A 15 -11.68 -9.38 3.47
C PHE A 15 -10.76 -9.90 4.56
N ASP A 16 -10.26 -11.13 4.40
CA ASP A 16 -9.17 -11.61 5.25
C ASP A 16 -7.88 -10.86 4.92
N THR A 17 -7.61 -10.72 3.63
CA THR A 17 -6.39 -10.08 3.14
C THR A 17 -6.71 -9.21 1.93
N ALA A 18 -6.18 -8.00 1.92
CA ALA A 18 -6.16 -7.15 0.74
C ALA A 18 -4.72 -7.06 0.22
N VAL A 19 -4.54 -7.27 -1.08
CA VAL A 19 -3.26 -7.08 -1.75
C VAL A 19 -3.37 -5.83 -2.62
N LEU A 20 -2.54 -4.85 -2.33
CA LEU A 20 -2.56 -3.56 -3.01
C LEU A 20 -1.27 -3.33 -3.78
N THR A 21 -1.39 -2.64 -4.91
CA THR A 21 -0.26 -2.05 -5.61
C THR A 21 -0.20 -0.56 -5.32
N CYS A 22 0.94 0.07 -5.60
CA CYS A 22 1.08 1.51 -5.41
C CYS A 22 1.98 2.10 -6.49
N CYS A 23 2.02 3.43 -6.56
CA CYS A 23 2.85 4.17 -7.49
C CYS A 23 4.07 4.77 -6.81
N GLY A 24 4.05 4.91 -5.50
CA GLY A 24 5.16 5.47 -4.74
C GLY A 24 5.19 5.01 -3.30
N LEU A 25 6.40 4.86 -2.79
CA LEU A 25 6.71 4.49 -1.41
C LEU A 25 7.82 5.40 -0.93
N ALA A 26 7.49 6.43 -0.18
CA ALA A 26 8.45 7.39 0.34
C ALA A 26 7.92 8.07 1.60
N ASP A 27 8.81 8.50 2.47
CA ASP A 27 8.48 9.28 3.67
C ASP A 27 7.42 8.61 4.57
N GLY A 28 7.45 7.28 4.62
CA GLY A 28 6.48 6.53 5.43
C GLY A 28 5.08 6.50 4.86
N ARG A 29 4.92 6.76 3.57
CA ARG A 29 3.61 6.84 2.89
C ARG A 29 3.55 5.96 1.66
N VAL A 30 2.38 5.36 1.47
CA VAL A 30 2.01 4.62 0.25
C VAL A 30 1.15 5.57 -0.59
N THR A 31 1.55 5.82 -1.82
CA THR A 31 0.89 6.81 -2.68
C THR A 31 0.53 6.23 -4.04
N THR A 32 -0.45 6.86 -4.69
CA THR A 32 -0.90 6.50 -6.04
C THR A 32 -1.16 7.75 -6.87
N HIS A 33 -1.24 7.60 -8.19
CA HIS A 33 -1.38 8.74 -9.11
C HIS A 33 -2.77 9.37 -9.12
N ASN A 34 -3.78 8.70 -8.61
CA ASN A 34 -5.17 9.06 -8.84
C ASN A 34 -5.93 9.05 -7.51
N LEU A 35 -6.65 10.16 -7.23
CA LEU A 35 -7.45 10.28 -5.99
C LEU A 35 -8.52 9.21 -5.89
N GLY A 36 -9.19 8.89 -6.98
CA GLY A 36 -10.22 7.85 -7.00
C GLY A 36 -9.64 6.48 -6.69
N ASP A 37 -8.46 6.17 -7.22
CA ASP A 37 -7.75 4.92 -6.90
C ASP A 37 -7.37 4.88 -5.42
N ALA A 38 -6.91 6.00 -4.88
CA ALA A 38 -6.60 6.10 -3.45
C ALA A 38 -7.84 5.84 -2.58
N GLU A 39 -8.99 6.38 -2.96
CA GLU A 39 -10.23 6.18 -2.22
C GLU A 39 -10.65 4.71 -2.20
N VAL A 40 -10.55 4.01 -3.34
CA VAL A 40 -10.85 2.58 -3.43
C VAL A 40 -9.89 1.78 -2.55
N LYS A 41 -8.60 2.07 -2.63
CA LYS A 41 -7.60 1.37 -1.82
C LYS A 41 -7.79 1.63 -0.32
N GLN A 42 -8.13 2.86 0.06
CA GLN A 42 -8.46 3.17 1.45
C GLN A 42 -9.69 2.39 1.94
N ALA A 43 -10.70 2.24 1.10
CA ALA A 43 -11.88 1.45 1.44
C ALA A 43 -11.53 -0.03 1.61
N MET A 44 -10.66 -0.57 0.75
CA MET A 44 -10.16 -1.95 0.87
C MET A 44 -9.39 -2.16 2.17
N LEU A 45 -8.54 -1.20 2.54
CA LEU A 45 -7.80 -1.25 3.80
C LEU A 45 -8.72 -1.35 5.00
N ARG A 46 -9.77 -0.54 5.02
CA ARG A 46 -10.73 -0.55 6.14
C ARG A 46 -11.51 -1.85 6.26
N SER A 47 -11.65 -2.57 5.16
CA SER A 47 -12.42 -3.82 5.10
C SER A 47 -11.58 -5.08 5.26
N ALA A 48 -10.27 -4.97 5.31
CA ALA A 48 -9.35 -6.10 5.37
C ALA A 48 -8.79 -6.28 6.78
N ALA A 49 -8.64 -7.54 7.19
CA ALA A 49 -7.96 -7.87 8.44
C ALA A 49 -6.44 -7.78 8.29
N ARG A 50 -5.93 -8.02 7.10
CA ARG A 50 -4.50 -8.01 6.80
C ARG A 50 -4.26 -7.28 5.48
N VAL A 51 -3.21 -6.46 5.43
CA VAL A 51 -2.88 -5.65 4.27
C VAL A 51 -1.48 -6.00 3.76
N ILE A 52 -1.40 -6.34 2.48
CA ILE A 52 -0.15 -6.62 1.78
C ILE A 52 -0.01 -5.59 0.66
N VAL A 53 1.15 -4.94 0.59
CA VAL A 53 1.50 -4.08 -0.54
C VAL A 53 2.56 -4.79 -1.37
N ALA A 54 2.29 -4.95 -2.65
CA ALA A 54 3.22 -5.52 -3.61
C ALA A 54 3.69 -4.42 -4.57
N ALA A 55 4.98 -4.15 -4.57
CA ALA A 55 5.55 -3.10 -5.39
C ALA A 55 6.99 -3.43 -5.77
N ASP A 56 7.37 -3.15 -7.02
CA ASP A 56 8.75 -3.33 -7.42
C ASP A 56 9.64 -2.21 -6.84
N SER A 57 10.95 -2.42 -6.89
CA SER A 57 11.92 -1.50 -6.29
C SER A 57 11.90 -0.09 -6.88
N SER A 58 11.38 0.07 -8.10
CA SER A 58 11.28 1.38 -8.74
C SER A 58 10.32 2.33 -8.02
N LYS A 59 9.44 1.80 -7.18
CA LYS A 59 8.45 2.61 -6.44
C LYS A 59 9.03 3.25 -5.19
N PHE A 60 10.14 2.74 -4.67
CA PHE A 60 10.78 3.34 -3.49
C PHE A 60 11.33 4.73 -3.82
N ARG A 61 11.23 5.63 -2.83
CA ARG A 61 11.65 7.04 -2.95
C ARG A 61 10.86 7.83 -4.00
N GLN A 62 9.73 7.28 -4.46
CA GLN A 62 8.80 7.97 -5.35
C GLN A 62 7.58 8.43 -4.54
N THR A 63 7.10 9.62 -4.86
CA THR A 63 5.88 10.17 -4.25
C THR A 63 4.90 10.49 -5.36
N ALA A 64 3.72 9.89 -5.29
CA ALA A 64 2.64 10.17 -6.22
C ALA A 64 1.64 11.16 -5.62
N LEU A 65 0.64 11.55 -6.39
CA LEU A 65 -0.30 12.61 -6.06
C LEU A 65 -1.10 12.38 -4.79
N ALA A 66 -1.60 11.16 -4.60
CA ALA A 66 -2.58 10.86 -3.57
C ALA A 66 -2.05 9.87 -2.54
N VAL A 67 -2.22 10.15 -1.26
CA VAL A 67 -1.84 9.25 -0.18
C VAL A 67 -2.90 8.18 0.00
N VAL A 68 -2.50 6.92 -0.03
CA VAL A 68 -3.37 5.78 0.30
C VAL A 68 -3.38 5.55 1.80
N CYS A 69 -2.19 5.39 2.38
CA CYS A 69 -2.04 5.13 3.82
C CYS A 69 -0.61 5.42 4.25
N ALA A 70 -0.38 5.35 5.55
CA ALA A 70 0.96 5.33 6.10
C ALA A 70 1.55 3.92 5.94
N SER A 71 2.88 3.80 5.86
CA SER A 71 3.53 2.49 5.81
C SER A 71 3.23 1.65 7.06
N ALA A 72 2.98 2.29 8.19
CA ALA A 72 2.60 1.61 9.43
C ALA A 72 1.26 0.87 9.36
N ASP A 73 0.41 1.23 8.40
CA ASP A 73 -0.89 0.57 8.19
C ASP A 73 -0.77 -0.71 7.34
N VAL A 74 0.41 -1.00 6.82
CA VAL A 74 0.69 -2.18 6.00
C VAL A 74 1.27 -3.27 6.89
N ASP A 75 0.77 -4.50 6.74
CA ASP A 75 1.29 -5.64 7.52
C ASP A 75 2.50 -6.28 6.85
N VAL A 76 2.44 -6.44 5.53
CA VAL A 76 3.52 -7.05 4.76
C VAL A 76 3.76 -6.26 3.49
N MET A 77 5.03 -6.03 3.18
CA MET A 77 5.43 -5.47 1.90
C MET A 77 6.24 -6.51 1.12
N ILE A 78 5.85 -6.75 -0.12
CA ILE A 78 6.56 -7.65 -1.03
C ILE A 78 7.19 -6.81 -2.13
N THR A 79 8.49 -6.96 -2.32
CA THR A 79 9.24 -6.23 -3.34
C THR A 79 10.28 -7.14 -3.96
N ASP A 80 11.09 -6.61 -4.86
CA ASP A 80 12.17 -7.38 -5.49
C ASP A 80 13.50 -7.18 -4.76
N THR A 81 14.53 -7.93 -5.19
CA THR A 81 15.84 -7.91 -4.56
C THR A 81 16.66 -6.64 -4.83
N ASP A 82 16.20 -5.79 -5.75
CA ASP A 82 16.86 -4.51 -6.04
C ASP A 82 16.40 -3.38 -5.10
N ALA A 83 15.50 -3.68 -4.17
CA ALA A 83 15.03 -2.68 -3.22
C ALA A 83 16.19 -2.10 -2.40
N PRO A 84 16.21 -0.77 -2.17
CA PRO A 84 17.28 -0.12 -1.43
C PRO A 84 17.42 -0.70 -0.01
N PRO A 85 18.59 -1.23 0.38
CA PRO A 85 18.76 -1.86 1.70
C PRO A 85 18.49 -0.93 2.88
N ASP A 86 18.80 0.35 2.75
CA ASP A 86 18.53 1.34 3.79
C ASP A 86 17.04 1.55 4.01
N VAL A 87 16.26 1.60 2.93
CA VAL A 87 14.81 1.74 3.01
C VAL A 87 14.17 0.48 3.59
N VAL A 88 14.59 -0.68 3.12
CA VAL A 88 14.12 -1.98 3.64
C VAL A 88 14.42 -2.08 5.13
N GLY A 89 15.63 -1.72 5.53
CA GLY A 89 16.04 -1.74 6.93
C GLY A 89 15.18 -0.81 7.80
N SER A 90 14.88 0.39 7.30
CA SER A 90 14.03 1.34 8.01
C SER A 90 12.61 0.82 8.19
N LEU A 91 12.04 0.21 7.16
CA LEU A 91 10.70 -0.38 7.23
C LEU A 91 10.65 -1.53 8.22
N ARG A 92 11.65 -2.40 8.21
CA ARG A 92 11.74 -3.51 9.16
C ARG A 92 11.91 -3.01 10.59
N ALA A 93 12.71 -1.99 10.79
CA ALA A 93 12.90 -1.37 12.10
C ALA A 93 11.61 -0.75 12.65
N ALA A 94 10.74 -0.28 11.77
CA ALA A 94 9.42 0.23 12.15
C ALA A 94 8.38 -0.87 12.40
N GLY A 95 8.75 -2.13 12.28
CA GLY A 95 7.88 -3.27 12.56
C GLY A 95 7.18 -3.87 11.34
N LEU A 96 7.48 -3.38 10.15
CA LEU A 96 6.89 -3.90 8.91
C LEU A 96 7.63 -5.16 8.45
N GLU A 97 6.89 -6.20 8.10
CA GLU A 97 7.49 -7.37 7.46
C GLU A 97 7.75 -7.03 5.99
N VAL A 98 8.99 -7.15 5.55
CA VAL A 98 9.38 -6.91 4.16
C VAL A 98 9.98 -8.18 3.58
N GLN A 99 9.41 -8.65 2.48
CA GLN A 99 9.87 -9.81 1.74
C GLN A 99 10.43 -9.36 0.40
N CYS A 100 11.69 -9.68 0.14
CA CYS A 100 12.36 -9.41 -1.13
C CYS A 100 12.45 -10.70 -1.92
N VAL A 101 11.84 -10.73 -3.08
CA VAL A 101 11.72 -11.95 -3.89
C VAL A 101 12.37 -11.85 -5.26
#